data_c8a163db5f1a457ad22fda43a43f0d85
#
_entry.id   c8a163db5f1a457ad22fda43a43f0d85
#
_cell.length_a   1.000
_cell.length_b   1.000
_cell.length_c   1.000
_cell.angle_alpha   90.00
_cell.angle_beta   90.00
_cell.angle_gamma   90.00
#
_symmetry.space_group_name_H-M   'P 1'
#
loop_
_entity.id
_entity.type
_entity.pdbx_description
1 polymer ?
#
loop_
_entity_poly.entity_id
_entity_poly.type
_entity_poly.pdbx_seq_one_letter_code
_entity_poly.pdbx_strand_id
1 'polypeptide(L)'
;MSKNPFGNMGNIMKQAQAMQEQLAKIQEQAGAKTVQGTAGGGMVTVTANGAMEVTAVKIDPEVMKSGDVDMLQDLIVAATGEALRNAKDMMANEMKSVTGGMRIPGMF
;
A
#
# COMPACT_ATOMS: atom_id res chain seq x y z
N MET A 1 4.25 16.76 46.58
CA MET A 1 4.38 15.51 45.86
C MET A 1 5.36 15.68 44.69
N SER A 2 6.42 14.94 44.81
CA SER A 2 7.42 15.01 43.75
C SER A 2 6.85 14.37 42.47
N LYS A 3 6.63 15.16 41.50
CA LYS A 3 6.34 14.63 40.17
C LYS A 3 7.61 13.98 39.65
N ASN A 4 7.56 12.70 39.53
CA ASN A 4 8.66 11.97 38.93
C ASN A 4 8.55 12.13 37.39
N PRO A 5 9.39 12.96 36.76
CA PRO A 5 9.34 13.13 35.32
C PRO A 5 9.67 11.84 34.55
N PHE A 6 10.41 10.94 35.24
CA PHE A 6 10.72 9.64 34.64
C PHE A 6 9.51 8.71 34.57
N GLY A 7 8.56 8.85 35.50
CA GLY A 7 7.31 8.09 35.45
C GLY A 7 6.45 8.47 34.24
N ASN A 8 6.36 9.77 33.94
CA ASN A 8 5.64 10.25 32.78
C ASN A 8 6.33 9.85 31.47
N MET A 9 7.66 9.87 31.48
CA MET A 9 8.43 9.44 30.30
C MET A 9 8.22 7.94 30.03
N GLY A 10 8.11 7.13 31.06
CA GLY A 10 7.82 5.71 30.89
C GLY A 10 6.47 5.45 30.24
N ASN A 11 5.44 6.21 30.63
CA ASN A 11 4.12 6.11 30.01
C ASN A 11 4.13 6.60 28.55
N ILE A 12 4.84 7.67 28.26
CA ILE A 12 4.98 8.20 26.92
C ILE A 12 5.71 7.18 26.04
N MET A 13 6.75 6.55 26.56
CA MET A 13 7.48 5.53 25.83
C MET A 13 6.63 4.30 25.56
N LYS A 14 5.81 3.88 26.51
CA LYS A 14 4.87 2.77 26.30
C LYS A 14 3.85 3.09 25.23
N GLN A 15 3.33 4.31 25.25
CA GLN A 15 2.38 4.75 24.21
C GLN A 15 3.05 4.79 22.84
N ALA A 16 4.28 5.27 22.76
CA ALA A 16 5.04 5.31 21.53
C ALA A 16 5.31 3.91 20.99
N GLN A 17 5.67 2.97 21.88
CA GLN A 17 5.88 1.58 21.49
C GLN A 17 4.59 0.93 21.00
N ALA A 18 3.48 1.17 21.71
CA ALA A 18 2.18 0.64 21.29
C ALA A 18 1.78 1.18 19.92
N MET A 19 2.04 2.46 19.67
CA MET A 19 1.77 3.07 18.39
C MET A 19 2.64 2.48 17.28
N GLN A 20 3.94 2.28 17.54
CA GLN A 20 4.84 1.65 16.60
C GLN A 20 4.42 0.22 16.28
N GLU A 21 4.02 -0.55 17.28
CA GLU A 21 3.53 -1.91 17.07
C GLU A 21 2.26 -1.92 16.24
N GLN A 22 1.37 -0.98 16.49
CA GLN A 22 0.13 -0.84 15.72
C GLN A 22 0.41 -0.47 14.28
N LEU A 23 1.32 0.47 14.04
CA LEU A 23 1.74 0.86 12.71
C LEU A 23 2.41 -0.31 11.97
N ALA A 24 3.26 -1.06 12.66
CA ALA A 24 3.92 -2.22 12.08
C ALA A 24 2.90 -3.29 11.67
N LYS A 25 1.90 -3.55 12.51
CA LYS A 25 0.82 -4.48 12.20
C LYS A 25 0.03 -4.05 10.97
N ILE A 26 -0.27 -2.76 10.88
CA ILE A 26 -1.02 -2.22 9.76
C ILE A 26 -0.20 -2.29 8.48
N GLN A 27 1.07 -1.95 8.55
CA GLN A 27 1.96 -2.08 7.40
C GLN A 27 2.07 -3.53 6.94
N GLU A 28 2.15 -4.47 7.87
CA GLU A 28 2.19 -5.89 7.56
C GLU A 28 0.89 -6.36 6.91
N GLN A 29 -0.25 -6.02 7.50
CA GLN A 29 -1.56 -6.40 6.98
C GLN A 29 -1.86 -5.72 5.65
N ALA A 30 -1.59 -4.44 5.53
CA ALA A 30 -1.81 -3.69 4.30
C ALA A 30 -0.81 -4.11 3.23
N GLY A 31 0.42 -4.44 3.64
CA GLY A 31 1.44 -4.94 2.72
C GLY A 31 1.06 -6.26 2.07
N ALA A 32 0.25 -7.08 2.74
CA ALA A 32 -0.26 -8.33 2.20
C ALA A 32 -1.49 -8.16 1.31
N LYS A 33 -2.19 -7.02 1.40
CA LYS A 33 -3.35 -6.76 0.56
C LYS A 33 -2.93 -6.52 -0.88
N THR A 34 -3.74 -7.00 -1.80
CA THR A 34 -3.45 -6.87 -3.23
C THR A 34 -4.42 -5.93 -3.90
N VAL A 35 -3.92 -5.27 -4.92
CA VAL A 35 -4.69 -4.42 -5.82
C VAL A 35 -4.33 -4.78 -7.24
N GLN A 36 -5.13 -4.34 -8.19
CA GLN A 36 -4.91 -4.63 -9.60
C GLN A 36 -4.83 -3.35 -10.39
N GLY A 37 -4.08 -3.41 -11.48
CA GLY A 37 -4.09 -2.42 -12.54
C GLY A 37 -4.32 -3.11 -13.85
N THR A 38 -5.03 -2.46 -14.75
CA THR A 38 -5.35 -3.03 -16.07
C THR A 38 -4.97 -2.07 -17.17
N ALA A 39 -4.77 -2.62 -18.36
CA ALA A 39 -4.54 -1.84 -19.57
C ALA A 39 -5.19 -2.53 -20.76
N GLY A 40 -5.51 -1.76 -21.78
CA GLY A 40 -6.10 -2.28 -23.00
C GLY A 40 -7.48 -2.89 -22.79
N GLY A 41 -8.30 -2.30 -21.92
CA GLY A 41 -9.62 -2.85 -21.64
C GLY A 41 -9.61 -4.18 -20.91
N GLY A 42 -8.56 -4.46 -20.14
CA GLY A 42 -8.42 -5.70 -19.40
C GLY A 42 -7.58 -6.75 -20.11
N MET A 43 -6.94 -6.41 -21.22
CA MET A 43 -6.05 -7.34 -21.92
C MET A 43 -4.84 -7.73 -21.08
N VAL A 44 -4.34 -6.82 -20.26
CA VAL A 44 -3.28 -7.08 -19.30
C VAL A 44 -3.75 -6.63 -17.93
N THR A 45 -3.62 -7.51 -16.95
CA THR A 45 -3.94 -7.23 -15.56
C THR A 45 -2.72 -7.53 -14.72
N VAL A 46 -2.26 -6.53 -13.96
CA VAL A 46 -1.13 -6.66 -13.05
C VAL A 46 -1.66 -6.60 -11.63
N THR A 47 -1.20 -7.51 -10.78
CA THR A 47 -1.52 -7.52 -9.35
C THR A 47 -0.29 -7.06 -8.59
N ALA A 48 -0.49 -6.12 -7.68
CA ALA A 48 0.56 -5.63 -6.78
C ALA A 48 0.05 -5.66 -5.34
N ASN A 49 0.97 -5.69 -4.40
CA ASN A 49 0.62 -5.64 -2.98
C ASN A 49 1.00 -4.29 -2.37
N GLY A 50 0.64 -4.12 -1.09
CA GLY A 50 0.94 -2.88 -0.36
C GLY A 50 2.43 -2.67 -0.10
N ALA A 51 3.25 -3.70 -0.24
CA ALA A 51 4.70 -3.60 -0.17
C ALA A 51 5.32 -3.15 -1.50
N MET A 52 4.48 -2.73 -2.46
CA MET A 52 4.89 -2.24 -3.77
C MET A 52 5.59 -3.30 -4.62
N GLU A 53 5.18 -4.55 -4.43
CA GLU A 53 5.67 -5.68 -5.20
C GLU A 53 4.63 -6.13 -6.21
N VAL A 54 5.05 -6.38 -7.44
CA VAL A 54 4.20 -7.02 -8.44
C VAL A 54 4.20 -8.51 -8.16
N THR A 55 3.02 -9.07 -7.93
CA THR A 55 2.87 -10.48 -7.55
C THR A 55 2.34 -11.34 -8.69
N ALA A 56 1.68 -10.75 -9.68
CA ALA A 56 1.15 -11.50 -10.81
C ALA A 56 0.95 -10.59 -12.01
N VAL A 57 1.10 -11.17 -13.19
CA VAL A 57 0.75 -10.53 -14.46
C VAL A 57 -0.11 -11.52 -15.24
N LYS A 58 -1.30 -11.08 -15.60
CA LYS A 58 -2.21 -11.88 -16.42
C LYS A 58 -2.35 -11.22 -17.79
N ILE A 59 -2.11 -11.99 -18.82
CA ILE A 59 -2.16 -11.52 -20.20
C ILE A 59 -3.24 -12.30 -20.92
N ASP A 60 -4.16 -11.57 -21.58
CA ASP A 60 -5.18 -12.20 -22.42
C ASP A 60 -4.48 -12.93 -23.59
N PRO A 61 -4.84 -14.20 -23.86
CA PRO A 61 -4.25 -14.94 -24.96
C PRO A 61 -4.38 -14.25 -26.32
N GLU A 62 -5.42 -13.44 -26.52
CA GLU A 62 -5.59 -12.70 -27.77
C GLU A 62 -4.45 -11.72 -28.05
N VAL A 63 -3.89 -11.13 -26.98
CA VAL A 63 -2.73 -10.24 -27.12
C VAL A 63 -1.52 -11.02 -27.61
N MET A 64 -1.33 -12.23 -27.11
CA MET A 64 -0.23 -13.10 -27.53
C MET A 64 -0.37 -13.55 -28.97
N LYS A 65 -1.59 -13.80 -29.40
CA LYS A 65 -1.89 -14.21 -30.78
C LYS A 65 -1.61 -13.10 -31.79
N SER A 66 -1.71 -11.84 -31.38
CA SER A 66 -1.46 -10.71 -32.26
C SER A 66 -0.01 -10.63 -32.72
N GLY A 67 0.91 -11.18 -31.91
CA GLY A 67 2.35 -11.12 -32.20
C GLY A 67 2.96 -9.73 -32.08
N ASP A 68 2.19 -8.75 -31.62
CA ASP A 68 2.66 -7.37 -31.45
C ASP A 68 3.34 -7.21 -30.10
N VAL A 69 4.66 -7.42 -30.10
CA VAL A 69 5.46 -7.36 -28.86
C VAL A 69 5.51 -5.95 -28.30
N ASP A 70 5.60 -4.94 -29.16
CA ASP A 70 5.65 -3.54 -28.73
C ASP A 70 4.36 -3.13 -28.01
N MET A 71 3.21 -3.53 -28.56
CA MET A 71 1.93 -3.30 -27.92
C MET A 71 1.85 -4.00 -26.57
N LEU A 72 2.30 -5.24 -26.47
CA LEU A 72 2.30 -6.01 -25.24
C LEU A 72 3.16 -5.32 -24.17
N GLN A 73 4.34 -4.86 -24.54
CA GLN A 73 5.23 -4.15 -23.62
C GLN A 73 4.58 -2.89 -23.09
N ASP A 74 3.94 -2.11 -23.94
CA ASP A 74 3.25 -0.87 -23.55
C ASP A 74 2.09 -1.16 -22.60
N LEU A 75 1.34 -2.23 -22.87
CA LEU A 75 0.23 -2.64 -22.00
C LEU A 75 0.72 -3.08 -20.63
N ILE A 76 1.83 -3.82 -20.58
CA ILE A 76 2.41 -4.25 -19.31
C ILE A 76 2.89 -3.05 -18.50
N VAL A 77 3.56 -2.10 -19.12
CA VAL A 77 4.02 -0.88 -18.45
C VAL A 77 2.84 -0.10 -17.89
N ALA A 78 1.80 0.09 -18.68
CA ALA A 78 0.61 0.84 -18.27
C ALA A 78 -0.13 0.16 -17.11
N ALA A 79 -0.34 -1.15 -17.21
CA ALA A 79 -1.03 -1.93 -16.17
C ALA A 79 -0.21 -1.97 -14.88
N THR A 80 1.10 -2.12 -14.99
CA THR A 80 2.00 -2.11 -13.84
C THR A 80 1.98 -0.76 -13.14
N GLY A 81 2.05 0.33 -13.90
CA GLY A 81 1.97 1.68 -13.34
C GLY A 81 0.67 1.92 -12.59
N GLU A 82 -0.45 1.48 -13.16
CA GLU A 82 -1.75 1.60 -12.49
C GLU A 82 -1.81 0.76 -11.22
N ALA A 83 -1.33 -0.49 -11.27
CA ALA A 83 -1.33 -1.37 -10.10
C ALA A 83 -0.51 -0.77 -8.96
N LEU A 84 0.66 -0.21 -9.25
CA LEU A 84 1.52 0.41 -8.25
C LEU A 84 0.91 1.69 -7.69
N ARG A 85 0.25 2.49 -8.51
CA ARG A 85 -0.48 3.67 -8.03
C ARG A 85 -1.63 3.26 -7.10
N ASN A 86 -2.37 2.22 -7.48
CA ASN A 86 -3.46 1.71 -6.66
C ASN A 86 -2.95 1.14 -5.34
N ALA A 87 -1.80 0.47 -5.35
CA ALA A 87 -1.15 -0.02 -4.13
C ALA A 87 -0.74 1.13 -3.22
N LYS A 88 -0.19 2.18 -3.78
CA LYS A 88 0.20 3.38 -3.03
C LYS A 88 -1.02 4.05 -2.41
N ASP A 89 -2.11 4.19 -3.17
CA ASP A 89 -3.36 4.78 -2.68
C ASP A 89 -3.97 3.92 -1.57
N MET A 90 -3.94 2.61 -1.74
CA MET A 90 -4.42 1.68 -0.71
C MET A 90 -3.64 1.86 0.59
N MET A 91 -2.32 1.92 0.52
CA MET A 91 -1.48 2.12 1.70
C MET A 91 -1.74 3.47 2.37
N ALA A 92 -1.91 4.53 1.57
CA ALA A 92 -2.24 5.84 2.09
C ALA A 92 -3.59 5.82 2.83
N ASN A 93 -4.58 5.12 2.29
CA ASN A 93 -5.89 4.98 2.91
C ASN A 93 -5.83 4.17 4.20
N GLU A 94 -5.03 3.10 4.23
CA GLU A 94 -4.83 2.30 5.43
C GLU A 94 -4.17 3.13 6.54
N MET A 95 -3.20 3.95 6.19
CA MET A 95 -2.55 4.86 7.15
C MET A 95 -3.51 5.93 7.66
N LYS A 96 -4.39 6.43 6.81
CA LYS A 96 -5.43 7.39 7.22
C LYS A 96 -6.40 6.78 8.22
N SER A 97 -6.75 5.53 8.07
CA SER A 97 -7.67 4.87 9.01
C SER A 97 -7.08 4.77 10.40
N VAL A 98 -5.75 4.70 10.52
CA VAL A 98 -5.05 4.70 11.80
C VAL A 98 -4.97 6.10 12.38
N THR A 99 -4.55 7.07 11.57
CA THR A 99 -4.43 8.47 12.01
C THR A 99 -5.79 9.15 12.14
N GLY A 100 -6.81 8.65 11.43
CA GLY A 100 -8.18 9.17 11.51
C GLY A 100 -8.83 8.97 12.87
N GLY A 101 -8.41 7.94 13.63
CA GLY A 101 -8.85 7.72 14.99
C GLY A 101 -8.09 8.56 16.01
N MET A 102 -6.97 9.15 15.62
CA MET A 102 -6.16 9.99 16.47
C MET A 102 -6.04 11.37 15.84
N ARG A 103 -6.87 12.28 16.29
CA ARG A 103 -6.74 13.68 15.90
C ARG A 103 -5.50 14.26 16.55
N ILE A 104 -4.51 14.56 15.75
CA ILE A 104 -3.34 15.27 16.22
C ILE A 104 -3.59 16.76 15.97
N PRO A 105 -3.77 17.55 17.04
CA PRO A 105 -4.01 18.99 16.87
C PRO A 105 -2.84 19.64 16.14
N GLY A 106 -3.14 20.43 15.13
CA GLY A 106 -2.15 21.19 14.39
C GLY A 106 -1.65 20.53 13.10
N MET A 107 -2.02 19.28 12.81
CA MET A 107 -1.69 18.63 11.54
C MET A 107 -2.79 18.76 10.48
N PHE A 108 -3.92 19.30 10.87
CA PHE A 108 -5.05 19.50 9.97
C PHE A 108 -5.60 20.92 10.13
#